data_750f2c3c7d46f81d76c7520c99b11604
#
_entry.id   750f2c3c7d46f81d76c7520c99b11604
#
_cell.length_a   1.000
_cell.length_b   1.000
_cell.length_c   1.000
_cell.angle_alpha   90.00
_cell.angle_beta   90.00
_cell.angle_gamma   90.00
#
_symmetry.space_group_name_H-M   'P 1'
#
loop_
_entity.id
_entity.type
_entity.pdbx_description
1 polymer ?
#
loop_
_entity_poly.entity_id
_entity_poly.type
_entity_poly.pdbx_seq_one_letter_code
_entity_poly.pdbx_strand_id
1 'polypeptide(L)'
;MAKCNKNNEKLTSIHNDRLEIFEGDLSDRESLTQAMADQYGVYSVQPIIPDHVEEELKQGKHIIETAEEQGVKYVVYSTAGGVNRDRTGPHFEALAQLENKIKASRLDFTIIKPSFFMDNFLRITKVSDGEIKIPEFINPEVKFAMTSSIDIAKIASALFKD
;
A
#
# COMPACT_ATOMS: atom_id res chain seq x y z
N MET A 1 -1.00 -0.49 -7.77
CA MET A 1 -2.39 -0.39 -8.23
C MET A 1 -3.06 -1.71 -7.97
N ALA A 2 -3.93 -1.82 -6.98
CA ALA A 2 -4.87 -2.91 -6.97
C ALA A 2 -5.67 -2.84 -8.29
N LYS A 3 -6.10 -3.97 -8.86
CA LYS A 3 -7.03 -3.97 -10.00
C LYS A 3 -8.03 -2.84 -9.81
N CYS A 4 -7.76 -1.69 -10.39
CA CYS A 4 -8.72 -0.61 -10.40
C CYS A 4 -9.73 -0.98 -11.47
N ASN A 5 -10.77 -1.71 -11.03
CA ASN A 5 -11.91 -1.94 -11.88
C ASN A 5 -12.54 -0.57 -12.13
N LYS A 6 -12.78 -0.18 -13.39
CA LYS A 6 -13.51 1.05 -13.78
C LYS A 6 -14.86 1.19 -13.06
N ASN A 7 -15.38 0.11 -12.50
CA ASN A 7 -16.61 0.05 -11.73
C ASN A 7 -16.42 0.36 -10.23
N ASN A 8 -15.26 0.91 -9.81
CA ASN A 8 -15.10 1.35 -8.43
C ASN A 8 -15.83 2.68 -8.22
N GLU A 9 -17.10 2.60 -7.81
CA GLU A 9 -17.97 3.76 -7.59
C GLU A 9 -17.34 4.82 -6.68
N LYS A 10 -16.50 4.42 -5.73
CA LYS A 10 -15.80 5.37 -4.84
C LYS A 10 -14.77 6.21 -5.58
N LEU A 11 -14.06 5.64 -6.56
CA LEU A 11 -13.09 6.38 -7.36
C LEU A 11 -13.79 7.23 -8.43
N THR A 12 -14.79 6.67 -9.09
CA THR A 12 -15.54 7.38 -10.15
C THR A 12 -16.40 8.52 -9.62
N SER A 13 -16.74 8.50 -8.32
CA SER A 13 -17.46 9.60 -7.66
C SER A 13 -16.57 10.79 -7.30
N ILE A 14 -15.24 10.66 -7.41
CA ILE A 14 -14.31 11.77 -7.16
C ILE A 14 -14.25 12.65 -8.40
N HIS A 15 -14.99 13.75 -8.39
CA HIS A 15 -14.94 14.74 -9.45
C HIS A 15 -13.75 15.68 -9.25
N ASN A 16 -12.64 15.40 -9.94
CA ASN A 16 -11.46 16.26 -9.91
C ASN A 16 -10.74 16.20 -11.26
N ASP A 17 -10.62 17.32 -11.92
CA ASP A 17 -9.98 17.45 -13.24
C ASP A 17 -8.49 17.05 -13.27
N ARG A 18 -7.88 16.91 -12.09
CA ARG A 18 -6.49 16.47 -11.91
C ARG A 18 -6.38 14.98 -11.61
N LEU A 19 -7.50 14.27 -11.54
CA LEU A 19 -7.53 12.82 -11.26
C LEU A 19 -7.76 12.06 -12.56
N GLU A 20 -6.78 11.30 -12.97
CA GLU A 20 -6.92 10.30 -14.01
C GLU A 20 -7.01 8.91 -13.38
N ILE A 21 -7.99 8.12 -13.81
CA ILE A 21 -8.16 6.75 -13.37
C ILE A 21 -7.61 5.83 -14.46
N PHE A 22 -6.50 5.17 -14.15
CA PHE A 22 -5.88 4.20 -15.02
C PHE A 22 -6.28 2.78 -14.62
N GLU A 23 -6.76 1.99 -15.59
CA GLU A 23 -7.07 0.58 -15.38
C GLU A 23 -5.83 -0.26 -15.67
N GLY A 24 -5.33 -0.96 -14.65
CA GLY A 24 -4.11 -1.73 -14.79
C GLY A 24 -4.01 -2.90 -13.79
N ASP A 25 -3.04 -3.78 -14.04
CA ASP A 25 -2.74 -4.93 -13.18
C ASP A 25 -1.27 -4.85 -12.73
N LEU A 26 -1.04 -4.97 -11.41
CA LEU A 26 0.32 -4.94 -10.84
C LEU A 26 1.18 -6.14 -11.27
N SER A 27 0.55 -7.20 -11.77
CA SER A 27 1.24 -8.38 -12.29
C SER A 27 1.63 -8.22 -13.76
N ASP A 28 1.09 -7.21 -14.44
CA ASP A 28 1.36 -6.87 -15.84
C ASP A 28 2.29 -5.67 -15.94
N ARG A 29 3.53 -5.92 -16.37
CA ARG A 29 4.56 -4.87 -16.50
C ARG A 29 4.24 -3.85 -17.59
N GLU A 30 3.59 -4.26 -18.66
CA GLU A 30 3.19 -3.32 -19.72
C GLU A 30 2.17 -2.31 -19.20
N SER A 31 1.18 -2.79 -18.45
CA SER A 31 0.22 -1.94 -17.75
C SER A 31 0.90 -0.96 -16.79
N LEU A 32 1.90 -1.40 -16.02
CA LEU A 32 2.67 -0.54 -15.13
C LEU A 32 3.50 0.49 -15.89
N THR A 33 4.12 0.09 -17.00
CA THR A 33 4.91 0.98 -17.88
C THR A 33 4.04 2.12 -18.40
N GLN A 34 2.85 1.82 -18.90
CA GLN A 34 1.90 2.83 -19.36
C GLN A 34 1.43 3.76 -18.23
N ALA A 35 1.15 3.18 -17.03
CA ALA A 35 0.70 3.95 -15.88
C ALA A 35 1.79 4.89 -15.30
N MET A 36 3.06 4.53 -15.45
CA MET A 36 4.19 5.28 -14.89
C MET A 36 4.87 6.20 -15.92
N ALA A 37 4.45 6.17 -17.18
CA ALA A 37 4.99 7.05 -18.22
C ALA A 37 4.83 8.52 -17.81
N ASP A 38 5.92 9.27 -17.86
CA ASP A 38 5.99 10.70 -17.54
C ASP A 38 5.56 11.06 -16.09
N GLN A 39 5.48 10.08 -15.19
CA GLN A 39 5.14 10.36 -13.80
C GLN A 39 6.37 10.83 -13.02
N TYR A 40 6.21 11.93 -12.27
CA TYR A 40 7.24 12.42 -11.35
C TYR A 40 7.47 11.46 -10.20
N GLY A 41 6.40 10.96 -9.57
CA GLY A 41 6.49 10.12 -8.40
C GLY A 41 5.40 9.05 -8.29
N VAL A 42 5.67 8.01 -7.53
CA VAL A 42 4.78 6.87 -7.32
C VAL A 42 4.56 6.64 -5.83
N TYR A 43 3.31 6.61 -5.40
CA TYR A 43 2.93 6.02 -4.11
C TYR A 43 2.57 4.55 -4.33
N SER A 44 3.25 3.66 -3.64
CA SER A 44 3.05 2.22 -3.79
C SER A 44 2.69 1.54 -2.47
N VAL A 45 1.66 0.72 -2.51
CA VAL A 45 1.26 -0.20 -1.46
C VAL A 45 0.80 -1.51 -2.11
N GLN A 46 1.38 -2.65 -1.69
CA GLN A 46 0.96 -3.95 -2.17
C GLN A 46 -0.24 -4.45 -1.35
N PRO A 47 -1.25 -5.03 -2.00
CA PRO A 47 -2.30 -5.74 -1.29
C PRO A 47 -1.72 -7.00 -0.64
N ILE A 48 -2.20 -7.35 0.55
CA ILE A 48 -1.98 -8.68 1.11
C ILE A 48 -2.82 -9.65 0.28
N ILE A 49 -2.16 -10.65 -0.32
CA ILE A 49 -2.81 -11.71 -1.08
C ILE A 49 -2.73 -12.99 -0.23
N PRO A 50 -3.79 -13.38 0.49
CA PRO A 50 -3.77 -14.58 1.31
C PRO A 50 -3.34 -15.79 0.48
N ASP A 51 -2.43 -16.60 1.04
CA ASP A 51 -1.89 -17.82 0.43
C ASP A 51 -1.08 -17.63 -0.87
N HIS A 52 -0.86 -16.37 -1.32
CA HIS A 52 -0.14 -16.03 -2.56
C HIS A 52 0.93 -14.95 -2.33
N VAL A 53 1.77 -15.14 -1.33
CA VAL A 53 2.85 -14.18 -0.97
C VAL A 53 3.85 -13.97 -2.12
N GLU A 54 4.05 -15.00 -2.95
CA GLU A 54 4.92 -14.90 -4.13
C GLU A 54 4.40 -13.88 -5.15
N GLU A 55 3.08 -13.79 -5.31
CA GLU A 55 2.47 -12.81 -6.19
C GLU A 55 2.61 -11.38 -5.62
N GLU A 56 2.45 -11.21 -4.31
CA GLU A 56 2.73 -9.95 -3.63
C GLU A 56 4.18 -9.49 -3.86
N LEU A 57 5.13 -10.40 -3.69
CA LEU A 57 6.55 -10.13 -3.93
C LEU A 57 6.83 -9.78 -5.39
N LYS A 58 6.22 -10.50 -6.33
CA LYS A 58 6.34 -10.26 -7.77
C LYS A 58 5.80 -8.88 -8.13
N GLN A 59 4.61 -8.53 -7.68
CA GLN A 59 3.99 -7.22 -7.92
C GLN A 59 4.84 -6.08 -7.38
N GLY A 60 5.36 -6.21 -6.16
CA GLY A 60 6.25 -5.21 -5.58
C GLY A 60 7.55 -5.04 -6.37
N LYS A 61 8.14 -6.14 -6.86
CA LYS A 61 9.32 -6.10 -7.74
C LYS A 61 9.03 -5.39 -9.05
N HIS A 62 7.90 -5.70 -9.69
CA HIS A 62 7.48 -5.06 -10.95
C HIS A 62 7.37 -3.55 -10.79
N ILE A 63 6.76 -3.08 -9.68
CA ILE A 63 6.62 -1.65 -9.41
C ILE A 63 7.99 -0.97 -9.30
N ILE A 64 8.91 -1.52 -8.51
CA ILE A 64 10.22 -0.93 -8.29
C ILE A 64 11.02 -0.89 -9.61
N GLU A 65 11.05 -2.00 -10.34
CA GLU A 65 11.78 -2.11 -11.61
C GLU A 65 11.20 -1.18 -12.68
N THR A 66 9.87 -1.14 -12.82
CA THR A 66 9.22 -0.27 -13.79
C THR A 66 9.41 1.21 -13.44
N ALA A 67 9.37 1.57 -12.16
CA ALA A 67 9.66 2.94 -11.73
C ALA A 67 11.08 3.38 -12.11
N GLU A 68 12.09 2.50 -11.94
CA GLU A 68 13.46 2.78 -12.41
C GLU A 68 13.55 2.94 -13.92
N GLU A 69 12.92 2.02 -14.68
CA GLU A 69 12.95 2.00 -16.15
C GLU A 69 12.25 3.23 -16.74
N GLN A 70 11.15 3.69 -16.14
CA GLN A 70 10.41 4.87 -16.57
C GLN A 70 11.01 6.19 -16.06
N GLY A 71 12.10 6.14 -15.29
CA GLY A 71 12.78 7.32 -14.79
C GLY A 71 11.97 8.13 -13.77
N VAL A 72 11.07 7.45 -13.03
CA VAL A 72 10.36 8.03 -11.88
C VAL A 72 11.38 8.63 -10.92
N LYS A 73 11.13 9.86 -10.46
CA LYS A 73 12.08 10.61 -9.62
C LYS A 73 11.98 10.25 -8.14
N TYR A 74 10.79 9.90 -7.68
CA TYR A 74 10.56 9.68 -6.26
C TYR A 74 9.50 8.61 -5.99
N VAL A 75 9.79 7.70 -5.07
CA VAL A 75 8.85 6.65 -4.68
C VAL A 75 8.56 6.69 -3.19
N VAL A 76 7.30 6.85 -2.84
CA VAL A 76 6.80 6.62 -1.49
C VAL A 76 6.30 5.18 -1.40
N TYR A 77 7.07 4.34 -0.72
CA TYR A 77 6.81 2.90 -0.63
C TYR A 77 6.20 2.55 0.73
N SER A 78 4.95 2.10 0.74
CA SER A 78 4.25 1.73 1.98
C SER A 78 4.40 0.24 2.24
N THR A 79 5.04 -0.10 3.36
CA THR A 79 5.16 -1.48 3.86
C THR A 79 4.30 -1.66 5.13
N ALA A 80 4.82 -2.30 6.15
CA ALA A 80 4.11 -2.49 7.42
C ALA A 80 5.02 -2.28 8.62
N GLY A 81 4.47 -1.81 9.71
CA GLY A 81 5.12 -1.76 11.00
C GLY A 81 5.53 -3.16 11.46
N GLY A 82 6.78 -3.31 11.90
CA GLY A 82 7.32 -4.60 12.35
C GLY A 82 8.13 -5.36 11.31
N VAL A 83 8.18 -4.91 10.06
CA VAL A 83 9.13 -5.45 9.06
C VAL A 83 10.56 -5.27 9.56
N ASN A 84 11.38 -6.33 9.45
CA ASN A 84 12.75 -6.40 9.98
C ASN A 84 12.86 -6.26 11.52
N ARG A 85 11.80 -6.60 12.25
CA ARG A 85 11.77 -6.74 13.71
C ARG A 85 11.33 -8.16 14.08
N ASP A 86 10.77 -8.34 15.27
CA ASP A 86 10.37 -9.65 15.81
C ASP A 86 9.14 -10.30 15.13
N ARG A 87 8.64 -9.71 14.05
CA ARG A 87 7.55 -10.27 13.26
C ARG A 87 8.09 -11.20 12.20
N THR A 88 7.63 -12.44 12.26
CA THR A 88 7.97 -13.51 11.32
C THR A 88 6.75 -13.90 10.51
N GLY A 89 6.99 -14.51 9.38
CA GLY A 89 5.94 -15.04 8.49
C GLY A 89 6.13 -14.59 7.05
N PRO A 90 5.59 -15.36 6.10
CA PRO A 90 5.86 -15.17 4.68
C PRO A 90 5.59 -13.75 4.16
N HIS A 91 4.49 -13.14 4.60
CA HIS A 91 4.16 -11.75 4.23
C HIS A 91 5.23 -10.75 4.70
N PHE A 92 5.69 -10.82 5.97
CA PHE A 92 6.73 -9.92 6.47
C PHE A 92 8.09 -10.16 5.81
N GLU A 93 8.39 -11.39 5.45
CA GLU A 93 9.60 -11.76 4.69
C GLU A 93 9.55 -11.18 3.28
N ALA A 94 8.41 -11.23 2.60
CA ALA A 94 8.21 -10.60 1.30
C ALA A 94 8.39 -9.08 1.38
N LEU A 95 7.78 -8.41 2.36
CA LEU A 95 7.95 -6.98 2.57
C LEU A 95 9.41 -6.61 2.87
N ALA A 96 10.12 -7.42 3.66
CA ALA A 96 11.55 -7.21 3.93
C ALA A 96 12.40 -7.33 2.66
N GLN A 97 12.10 -8.27 1.78
CA GLN A 97 12.77 -8.40 0.49
C GLN A 97 12.50 -7.18 -0.40
N LEU A 98 11.28 -6.68 -0.43
CA LEU A 98 10.91 -5.48 -1.19
C LEU A 98 11.56 -4.22 -0.64
N GLU A 99 11.66 -4.06 0.69
CA GLU A 99 12.43 -2.98 1.31
C GLU A 99 13.92 -3.04 0.93
N ASN A 100 14.50 -4.23 0.89
CA ASN A 100 15.89 -4.38 0.47
C ASN A 100 16.06 -4.07 -1.01
N LYS A 101 15.11 -4.45 -1.84
CA LYS A 101 15.14 -4.17 -3.28
C LYS A 101 15.06 -2.68 -3.57
N ILE A 102 14.14 -1.94 -2.94
CA ILE A 102 14.06 -0.48 -3.17
C ILE A 102 15.29 0.26 -2.63
N LYS A 103 15.86 -0.19 -1.51
CA LYS A 103 17.13 0.37 -0.98
C LYS A 103 18.33 0.12 -1.89
N ALA A 104 18.31 -0.94 -2.67
CA ALA A 104 19.35 -1.27 -3.65
C ALA A 104 19.10 -0.62 -5.03
N SER A 105 17.95 0.00 -5.24
CA SER A 105 17.59 0.68 -6.47
C SER A 105 18.29 2.06 -6.58
N ARG A 106 18.18 2.69 -7.76
CA ARG A 106 18.67 4.05 -8.01
C ARG A 106 17.59 5.12 -7.78
N LEU A 107 16.41 4.70 -7.30
CA LEU A 107 15.29 5.59 -7.02
C LEU A 107 15.56 6.43 -5.76
N ASP A 108 15.16 7.67 -5.78
CA ASP A 108 14.93 8.39 -4.55
C ASP A 108 13.63 7.87 -3.92
N PHE A 109 13.66 7.54 -2.63
CA PHE A 109 12.52 6.90 -1.99
C PHE A 109 12.36 7.26 -0.51
N THR A 110 11.13 7.12 -0.05
CA THR A 110 10.80 7.04 1.39
C THR A 110 9.97 5.79 1.66
N ILE A 111 10.37 5.01 2.66
CA ILE A 111 9.57 3.88 3.14
C ILE A 111 8.73 4.34 4.32
N ILE A 112 7.42 4.26 4.19
CA ILE A 112 6.49 4.46 5.31
C ILE A 112 6.03 3.10 5.85
N LYS A 113 5.95 2.98 7.18
CA LYS A 113 5.64 1.72 7.87
C LYS A 113 4.43 1.88 8.79
N PRO A 114 3.21 1.92 8.23
CA PRO A 114 2.02 2.02 9.04
C PRO A 114 1.88 0.84 9.98
N SER A 115 1.31 1.08 11.14
CA SER A 115 0.85 0.03 12.05
C SER A 115 -0.56 -0.45 11.62
N PHE A 116 -1.26 -1.13 12.50
CA PHE A 116 -2.61 -1.61 12.22
C PHE A 116 -3.55 -0.46 11.81
N PHE A 117 -4.30 -0.65 10.73
CA PHE A 117 -5.20 0.38 10.25
C PHE A 117 -6.45 0.49 11.11
N MET A 118 -6.70 1.68 11.66
CA MET A 118 -7.91 1.97 12.43
C MET A 118 -9.20 1.69 11.63
N ASP A 119 -9.14 1.91 10.32
CA ASP A 119 -10.24 1.66 9.38
C ASP A 119 -10.71 0.19 9.37
N ASN A 120 -9.85 -0.74 9.81
CA ASN A 120 -10.24 -2.14 9.92
C ASN A 120 -11.37 -2.36 10.95
N PHE A 121 -11.47 -1.51 11.96
CA PHE A 121 -12.57 -1.59 12.91
C PHE A 121 -13.94 -1.41 12.25
N LEU A 122 -14.04 -0.59 11.21
CA LEU A 122 -15.28 -0.42 10.44
C LEU A 122 -15.73 -1.72 9.76
N ARG A 123 -14.79 -2.62 9.47
CA ARG A 123 -15.05 -3.89 8.80
C ARG A 123 -15.34 -5.04 9.76
N ILE A 124 -14.68 -5.04 10.92
CA ILE A 124 -14.78 -6.14 11.90
C ILE A 124 -15.84 -5.90 12.95
N THR A 125 -16.24 -4.64 13.16
CA THR A 125 -17.30 -4.28 14.11
C THR A 125 -18.66 -4.75 13.58
N LYS A 126 -19.42 -5.40 14.45
CA LYS A 126 -20.80 -5.81 14.17
C LYS A 126 -21.75 -5.04 15.07
N VAL A 127 -22.87 -4.63 14.51
CA VAL A 127 -23.96 -4.03 15.29
C VAL A 127 -25.13 -5.00 15.29
N SER A 128 -25.53 -5.50 16.44
CA SER A 128 -26.70 -6.35 16.59
C SER A 128 -27.39 -6.06 17.92
N ASP A 129 -28.71 -6.04 17.92
CA ASP A 129 -29.57 -5.83 19.11
C ASP A 129 -29.24 -4.53 19.88
N GLY A 130 -28.81 -3.47 19.14
CA GLY A 130 -28.43 -2.19 19.72
C GLY A 130 -27.04 -2.19 20.38
N GLU A 131 -26.30 -3.29 20.30
CA GLU A 131 -24.95 -3.41 20.84
C GLU A 131 -23.91 -3.39 19.73
N ILE A 132 -22.76 -2.75 20.03
CA ILE A 132 -21.57 -2.75 19.17
C ILE A 132 -20.66 -3.88 19.64
N LYS A 133 -20.46 -4.88 18.80
CA LYS A 133 -19.60 -6.03 19.08
C LYS A 133 -18.31 -5.92 18.28
N ILE A 134 -17.19 -5.80 18.98
CA ILE A 134 -15.84 -5.81 18.41
C ILE A 134 -15.23 -7.15 18.78
N PRO A 135 -14.81 -7.99 17.82
CA PRO A 135 -14.16 -9.25 18.13
C PRO A 135 -12.86 -9.00 18.88
N GLU A 136 -12.65 -9.74 19.95
CA GLU A 136 -11.40 -9.70 20.73
C GLU A 136 -10.29 -10.42 19.96
N PHE A 137 -9.52 -9.68 19.18
CA PHE A 137 -8.32 -10.16 18.48
C PHE A 137 -7.03 -9.53 19.02
N ILE A 138 -7.17 -8.60 19.97
CA ILE A 138 -6.07 -7.93 20.67
C ILE A 138 -6.43 -7.91 22.14
N ASN A 139 -5.49 -8.33 22.98
CA ASN A 139 -5.65 -8.21 24.43
C ASN A 139 -5.80 -6.70 24.78
N PRO A 140 -6.92 -6.26 25.40
CA PRO A 140 -7.18 -4.87 25.72
C PRO A 140 -6.15 -4.24 26.66
N GLU A 141 -5.45 -5.02 27.46
CA GLU A 141 -4.40 -4.57 28.37
C GLU A 141 -3.07 -4.27 27.70
N VAL A 142 -2.92 -4.63 26.40
CA VAL A 142 -1.69 -4.42 25.66
C VAL A 142 -1.76 -3.11 24.86
N LYS A 143 -0.73 -2.27 24.97
CA LYS A 143 -0.59 -1.09 24.13
C LYS A 143 -0.44 -1.51 22.67
N PHE A 144 -1.36 -1.07 21.85
CA PHE A 144 -1.42 -1.42 20.44
C PHE A 144 -1.35 -0.16 19.57
N ALA A 145 -0.36 -0.12 18.68
CA ALA A 145 -0.20 1.00 17.77
C ALA A 145 -1.17 0.90 16.59
N MET A 146 -1.86 1.98 16.32
CA MET A 146 -2.80 2.09 15.20
C MET A 146 -2.51 3.33 14.37
N THR A 147 -2.85 3.27 13.09
CA THR A 147 -2.65 4.35 12.13
C THR A 147 -3.92 4.55 11.31
N SER A 148 -4.34 5.79 11.15
CA SER A 148 -5.46 6.14 10.26
C SER A 148 -5.00 6.15 8.80
N SER A 149 -5.82 5.66 7.87
CA SER A 149 -5.57 5.77 6.42
C SER A 149 -5.49 7.24 5.98
N ILE A 150 -6.24 8.13 6.64
CA ILE A 150 -6.20 9.57 6.37
C ILE A 150 -4.82 10.16 6.73
N ASP A 151 -4.23 9.74 7.83
CA ASP A 151 -2.91 10.25 8.23
C ASP A 151 -1.80 9.69 7.32
N ILE A 152 -1.91 8.45 6.89
CA ILE A 152 -1.03 7.89 5.86
C ILE A 152 -1.09 8.74 4.58
N ALA A 153 -2.29 9.07 4.13
CA ALA A 153 -2.50 9.89 2.93
C ALA A 153 -1.91 11.29 3.07
N LYS A 154 -2.07 11.94 4.24
CA LYS A 154 -1.47 13.26 4.53
C LYS A 154 0.05 13.20 4.49
N ILE A 155 0.66 12.19 5.14
CA ILE A 155 2.11 11.99 5.14
C ILE A 155 2.61 11.75 3.72
N ALA A 156 1.99 10.81 2.99
CA ALA A 156 2.38 10.53 1.61
C ALA A 156 2.26 11.77 0.71
N SER A 157 1.18 12.55 0.86
CA SER A 157 0.98 13.80 0.12
C SER A 157 2.03 14.87 0.46
N ALA A 158 2.46 14.96 1.71
CA ALA A 158 3.50 15.91 2.12
C ALA A 158 4.85 15.55 1.50
N LEU A 159 5.19 14.27 1.46
CA LEU A 159 6.44 13.77 0.87
C LEU A 159 6.58 14.04 -0.63
N PHE A 160 5.50 14.32 -1.35
CA PHE A 160 5.55 14.70 -2.78
C PHE A 160 5.57 16.21 -3.02
N LYS A 161 5.55 17.04 -1.95
CA LYS A 161 5.53 18.50 -2.07
C LYS A 161 6.89 19.16 -1.86
N ASP A 162 7.79 18.44 -1.19
CA ASP A 162 9.16 18.87 -0.91
C ASP A 162 10.13 18.38 -2.00
#